data_0b1eeff70d2b9c96939a9a9a85af1b08
#
_entry.id   0b1eeff70d2b9c96939a9a9a85af1b08
#
_cell.length_a   1.000
_cell.length_b   1.000
_cell.length_c   1.000
_cell.angle_alpha   90.00
_cell.angle_beta   90.00
_cell.angle_gamma   90.00
#
_symmetry.space_group_name_H-M   'P 1'
#
loop_
_entity.id
_entity.type
_entity.pdbx_description
1 polymer ?
#
loop_
_entity_poly.entity_id
_entity_poly.type
_entity_poly.pdbx_seq_one_letter_code
_entity_poly.pdbx_strand_id
1 'polypeptide(L)'
;ELLNRKKAMTEAARNLEIIIGRYPNAKTTPKTLPELPAKPIIGPPEEVLKNRPDIVSSEIQLEQAGLEVTAARLAFLPSLNITAQWSTSEKNWSDAFDPDRLAGNIIGSLTQSIFQGGTRIAQSKITESQMRIILNQYARTLLGAAREIEDAIYAENMLLERENALANAFEEAKAAEELTIDQYNKGVATIFELLDSQSRSLSSESLLINSHLLRITNRIKLHLAISSPLFRGI
;
A
#
# COMPACT_ATOMS: atom_id res chain seq x y z
N GLU A 1 4.37 -2.26 -34.16
CA GLU A 1 3.52 -1.89 -33.01
C GLU A 1 2.82 -3.11 -32.39
N LEU A 2 2.16 -3.94 -33.19
CA LEU A 2 1.40 -5.14 -32.73
C LEU A 2 2.28 -6.12 -31.93
N LEU A 3 3.51 -6.40 -32.37
CA LEU A 3 4.45 -7.28 -31.65
C LEU A 3 4.85 -6.71 -30.30
N ASN A 4 5.05 -5.39 -30.19
CA ASN A 4 5.37 -4.73 -28.91
C ASN A 4 4.20 -4.81 -27.93
N ARG A 5 2.96 -4.61 -28.39
CA ARG A 5 1.75 -4.76 -27.56
C ARG A 5 1.58 -6.21 -27.09
N LYS A 6 1.82 -7.19 -27.97
CA LYS A 6 1.76 -8.62 -27.61
C LYS A 6 2.82 -9.00 -26.57
N LYS A 7 4.05 -8.47 -26.71
CA LYS A 7 5.12 -8.65 -25.71
C LYS A 7 4.69 -8.06 -24.36
N ALA A 8 4.24 -6.82 -24.32
CA ALA A 8 3.81 -6.16 -23.09
C ALA A 8 2.65 -6.90 -22.39
N MET A 9 1.68 -7.41 -23.17
CA MET A 9 0.60 -8.24 -22.63
C MET A 9 1.13 -9.53 -21.99
N THR A 10 2.09 -10.19 -22.64
CA THR A 10 2.69 -11.43 -22.14
C THR A 10 3.48 -11.17 -20.84
N GLU A 11 4.22 -10.06 -20.78
CA GLU A 11 4.95 -9.64 -19.57
C GLU A 11 3.99 -9.30 -18.43
N ALA A 12 2.91 -8.58 -18.69
CA ALA A 12 1.89 -8.26 -17.71
C ALA A 12 1.18 -9.53 -17.16
N ALA A 13 0.90 -10.50 -18.03
CA ALA A 13 0.32 -11.79 -17.62
C ALA A 13 1.26 -12.56 -16.69
N ARG A 14 2.56 -12.60 -16.98
CA ARG A 14 3.56 -13.24 -16.10
C ARG A 14 3.67 -12.53 -14.76
N ASN A 15 3.64 -11.20 -14.74
CA ASN A 15 3.67 -10.43 -13.51
C ASN A 15 2.42 -10.71 -12.65
N LEU A 16 1.25 -10.79 -13.27
CA LEU A 16 0.02 -11.17 -12.58
C LEU A 16 0.14 -12.59 -11.97
N GLU A 17 0.66 -13.55 -12.73
CA GLU A 17 0.85 -14.93 -12.26
C GLU A 17 1.80 -14.99 -11.05
N ILE A 18 2.88 -14.18 -11.05
CA ILE A 18 3.79 -14.07 -9.91
C ILE A 18 3.08 -13.52 -8.69
N ILE A 19 2.27 -12.45 -8.85
CA ILE A 19 1.53 -11.81 -7.74
C ILE A 19 0.54 -12.80 -7.11
N ILE A 20 -0.13 -13.64 -7.91
CA ILE A 20 -1.06 -14.66 -7.40
C ILE A 20 -0.37 -15.98 -7.00
N GLY A 21 0.96 -16.02 -6.96
CA GLY A 21 1.75 -17.18 -6.55
C GLY A 21 1.74 -18.34 -7.54
N ARG A 22 1.51 -18.08 -8.83
CA ARG A 22 1.54 -19.10 -9.90
C ARG A 22 2.82 -19.03 -10.71
N TYR A 23 3.19 -20.16 -11.33
CA TYR A 23 4.33 -20.19 -12.25
C TYR A 23 4.07 -19.30 -13.48
N PRO A 24 4.99 -18.39 -13.88
CA PRO A 24 4.78 -17.39 -14.91
C PRO A 24 4.88 -17.97 -16.33
N ASN A 25 3.81 -18.59 -16.81
CA ASN A 25 3.70 -19.18 -18.14
C ASN A 25 2.84 -18.37 -19.12
N ALA A 26 2.34 -17.22 -18.69
CA ALA A 26 1.48 -16.29 -19.45
C ALA A 26 0.17 -16.93 -19.94
N LYS A 27 -0.39 -17.89 -19.21
CA LYS A 27 -1.70 -18.49 -19.51
C LYS A 27 -2.88 -17.65 -19.00
N THR A 28 -2.62 -16.80 -18.00
CA THR A 28 -3.65 -15.97 -17.39
C THR A 28 -3.75 -14.63 -18.15
N THR A 29 -4.34 -14.65 -19.34
CA THR A 29 -4.59 -13.44 -20.12
C THR A 29 -6.08 -13.15 -20.15
N PRO A 30 -6.57 -12.05 -19.54
CA PRO A 30 -7.95 -11.63 -19.70
C PRO A 30 -8.21 -11.22 -21.15
N LYS A 31 -9.36 -11.61 -21.71
CA LYS A 31 -9.76 -11.25 -23.09
C LYS A 31 -10.45 -9.90 -23.16
N THR A 32 -11.02 -9.45 -22.08
CA THR A 32 -11.78 -8.19 -21.96
C THR A 32 -11.32 -7.44 -20.72
N LEU A 33 -11.51 -6.14 -20.71
CA LEU A 33 -11.35 -5.34 -19.49
C LEU A 33 -12.36 -5.82 -18.44
N PRO A 34 -11.97 -5.87 -17.15
CA PRO A 34 -12.89 -6.19 -16.06
C PRO A 34 -13.98 -5.11 -15.97
N GLU A 35 -15.13 -5.50 -15.45
CA GLU A 35 -16.18 -4.54 -15.11
C GLU A 35 -15.69 -3.58 -14.03
N LEU A 36 -16.20 -2.36 -14.07
CA LEU A 36 -15.86 -1.34 -13.09
C LEU A 36 -16.37 -1.78 -11.70
N PRO A 37 -15.50 -1.93 -10.69
CA PRO A 37 -15.94 -2.26 -9.34
C PRO A 37 -16.95 -1.25 -8.81
N ALA A 38 -17.87 -1.68 -7.94
CA ALA A 38 -18.84 -0.79 -7.33
C ALA A 38 -18.16 0.38 -6.62
N LYS A 39 -18.79 1.56 -6.62
CA LYS A 39 -18.26 2.72 -5.90
C LYS A 39 -18.32 2.40 -4.40
N PRO A 40 -17.19 2.49 -3.66
CA PRO A 40 -17.21 2.23 -2.23
C PRO A 40 -17.99 3.32 -1.49
N ILE A 41 -18.63 2.93 -0.40
CA ILE A 41 -19.23 3.88 0.54
C ILE A 41 -18.09 4.46 1.37
N ILE A 42 -17.88 5.76 1.26
CA ILE A 42 -16.84 6.46 2.00
C ILE A 42 -17.47 6.88 3.33
N GLY A 43 -16.97 6.30 4.43
CA GLY A 43 -17.32 6.68 5.78
C GLY A 43 -16.71 8.03 6.20
N PRO A 44 -16.96 8.47 7.43
CA PRO A 44 -16.32 9.67 7.97
C PRO A 44 -14.79 9.55 7.86
N PRO A 45 -14.05 10.62 7.51
CA PRO A 45 -12.60 10.57 7.33
C PRO A 45 -11.85 9.97 8.52
N GLU A 46 -12.33 10.22 9.74
CA GLU A 46 -11.73 9.70 10.97
C GLU A 46 -11.77 8.16 11.05
N GLU A 47 -12.88 7.54 10.65
CA GLU A 47 -13.01 6.07 10.67
C GLU A 47 -12.17 5.41 9.59
N VAL A 48 -12.16 6.03 8.41
CA VAL A 48 -11.36 5.55 7.27
C VAL A 48 -9.88 5.56 7.61
N LEU A 49 -9.40 6.66 8.19
CA LEU A 49 -7.99 6.81 8.56
C LEU A 49 -7.59 5.84 9.68
N LYS A 50 -8.42 5.67 10.72
CA LYS A 50 -8.13 4.75 11.84
C LYS A 50 -8.01 3.28 11.43
N ASN A 51 -8.68 2.87 10.36
CA ASN A 51 -8.65 1.49 9.89
C ASN A 51 -7.53 1.20 8.88
N ARG A 52 -6.72 2.20 8.52
CA ARG A 52 -5.60 2.03 7.60
C ARG A 52 -4.40 1.37 8.30
N PRO A 53 -3.85 0.27 7.76
CA PRO A 53 -2.72 -0.43 8.39
C PRO A 53 -1.45 0.42 8.52
N ASP A 54 -1.19 1.34 7.57
CA ASP A 54 -0.06 2.26 7.61
C ASP A 54 -0.19 3.29 8.75
N ILE A 55 -1.40 3.79 9.00
CA ILE A 55 -1.69 4.70 10.12
C ILE A 55 -1.52 3.96 11.44
N VAL A 56 -2.15 2.79 11.58
CA VAL A 56 -2.03 1.96 12.80
C VAL A 56 -0.57 1.62 13.09
N SER A 57 0.19 1.23 12.07
CA SER A 57 1.63 0.95 12.24
C SER A 57 2.41 2.16 12.71
N SER A 58 2.15 3.35 12.15
CA SER A 58 2.84 4.58 12.55
C SER A 58 2.43 5.08 13.93
N GLU A 59 1.19 4.81 14.37
CA GLU A 59 0.72 5.10 15.72
C GLU A 59 1.43 4.23 16.76
N ILE A 60 1.56 2.91 16.49
CA ILE A 60 2.31 1.99 17.36
C ILE A 60 3.79 2.41 17.46
N GLN A 61 4.41 2.86 16.36
CA GLN A 61 5.78 3.37 16.39
C GLN A 61 5.92 4.64 17.24
N LEU A 62 4.91 5.51 17.21
CA LEU A 62 4.88 6.71 18.06
C LEU A 62 4.72 6.33 19.54
N GLU A 63 3.86 5.38 19.86
CA GLU A 63 3.70 4.85 21.21
C GLU A 63 5.02 4.23 21.72
N GLN A 64 5.67 3.40 20.91
CA GLN A 64 6.99 2.83 21.22
C GLN A 64 8.01 3.93 21.55
N ALA A 65 8.11 4.99 20.72
CA ALA A 65 9.01 6.09 20.97
C ALA A 65 8.69 6.82 22.28
N GLY A 66 7.43 6.94 22.65
CA GLY A 66 6.99 7.47 23.94
C GLY A 66 7.45 6.63 25.13
N LEU A 67 7.37 5.30 25.00
CA LEU A 67 7.89 4.37 26.00
C LEU A 67 9.41 4.44 26.11
N GLU A 68 10.14 4.61 25.01
CA GLU A 68 11.60 4.80 25.03
C GLU A 68 12.01 6.07 25.76
N VAL A 69 11.27 7.19 25.59
CA VAL A 69 11.48 8.41 26.36
C VAL A 69 11.25 8.15 27.86
N THR A 70 10.19 7.41 28.18
CA THR A 70 9.91 7.03 29.58
C THR A 70 11.03 6.16 30.15
N ALA A 71 11.51 5.17 29.42
CA ALA A 71 12.64 4.33 29.82
C ALA A 71 13.93 5.15 30.02
N ALA A 72 14.21 6.12 29.15
CA ALA A 72 15.35 7.03 29.30
C ALA A 72 15.26 7.89 30.56
N ARG A 73 14.05 8.30 30.96
CA ARG A 73 13.81 9.02 32.20
C ARG A 73 13.95 8.10 33.42
N LEU A 74 13.43 6.87 33.36
CA LEU A 74 13.58 5.87 34.41
C LEU A 74 15.04 5.45 34.64
N ALA A 75 15.90 5.57 33.62
CA ALA A 75 17.33 5.31 33.75
C ALA A 75 18.05 6.23 34.76
N PHE A 76 17.43 7.34 35.20
CA PHE A 76 17.93 8.18 36.29
C PHE A 76 17.67 7.59 37.69
N LEU A 77 16.80 6.59 37.80
CA LEU A 77 16.52 5.88 39.05
C LEU A 77 17.53 4.76 39.31
N PRO A 78 17.66 4.27 40.57
CA PRO A 78 18.46 3.11 40.87
C PRO A 78 17.94 1.85 40.14
N SER A 79 18.85 1.04 39.60
CA SER A 79 18.53 -0.27 39.03
C SER A 79 18.60 -1.35 40.12
N LEU A 80 17.54 -2.16 40.24
CA LEU A 80 17.46 -3.33 41.09
C LEU A 80 17.69 -4.60 40.25
N ASN A 81 18.76 -5.31 40.54
CA ASN A 81 19.03 -6.62 39.94
C ASN A 81 18.87 -7.73 40.98
N ILE A 82 18.08 -8.75 40.67
CA ILE A 82 17.91 -9.94 41.46
C ILE A 82 18.44 -11.12 40.65
N THR A 83 19.46 -11.79 41.18
CA THR A 83 20.04 -12.97 40.54
C THR A 83 19.78 -14.17 41.45
N ALA A 84 19.09 -15.19 40.92
CA ALA A 84 18.91 -16.45 41.56
C ALA A 84 19.74 -17.51 40.83
N GLN A 85 20.57 -18.24 41.55
CA GLN A 85 21.44 -19.27 41.01
C GLN A 85 21.30 -20.54 41.80
N TRP A 86 21.09 -21.65 41.10
CA TRP A 86 21.12 -22.98 41.67
C TRP A 86 22.29 -23.72 41.05
N SER A 87 23.09 -24.38 41.89
CA SER A 87 24.24 -25.18 41.47
C SER A 87 24.29 -26.49 42.19
N THR A 88 24.84 -27.52 41.54
CA THR A 88 25.15 -28.82 42.17
C THR A 88 26.62 -29.12 41.95
N SER A 89 27.24 -29.78 42.93
CA SER A 89 28.65 -30.23 42.84
C SER A 89 28.77 -31.71 42.49
N GLU A 90 27.65 -32.36 42.15
CA GLU A 90 27.63 -33.79 41.88
C GLU A 90 28.29 -34.19 40.56
N LYS A 91 29.03 -35.30 40.56
CA LYS A 91 29.71 -35.84 39.37
C LYS A 91 28.80 -36.65 38.45
N ASN A 92 27.71 -37.17 38.97
CA ASN A 92 26.76 -38.00 38.25
C ASN A 92 25.52 -37.21 37.86
N TRP A 93 25.07 -37.34 36.63
CA TRP A 93 23.88 -36.65 36.11
C TRP A 93 22.59 -37.06 36.83
N SER A 94 22.50 -38.31 37.38
CA SER A 94 21.36 -38.79 38.14
C SER A 94 21.15 -38.01 39.45
N ASP A 95 22.23 -37.54 40.04
CA ASP A 95 22.22 -36.87 41.35
C ASP A 95 22.20 -35.34 41.21
N ALA A 96 22.44 -34.85 39.97
CA ALA A 96 22.51 -33.42 39.65
C ALA A 96 21.14 -32.70 39.77
N PHE A 97 20.03 -33.43 39.71
CA PHE A 97 18.67 -32.90 39.82
C PHE A 97 17.99 -33.29 41.17
N ASP A 98 18.74 -33.83 42.11
CA ASP A 98 18.23 -34.12 43.44
C ASP A 98 18.00 -32.79 44.21
N PRO A 99 16.76 -32.43 44.59
CA PRO A 99 16.46 -31.18 45.30
C PRO A 99 17.22 -31.00 46.60
N ASP A 100 17.55 -32.10 47.28
CA ASP A 100 18.27 -32.09 48.57
C ASP A 100 19.76 -31.78 48.41
N ARG A 101 20.28 -31.80 47.18
CA ARG A 101 21.69 -31.56 46.85
C ARG A 101 21.92 -30.27 46.04
N LEU A 102 20.83 -29.52 45.77
CA LEU A 102 20.92 -28.23 45.10
C LEU A 102 21.25 -27.12 46.10
N ALA A 103 22.35 -26.44 45.91
CA ALA A 103 22.64 -25.19 46.63
C ALA A 103 22.04 -24.01 45.89
N GLY A 104 21.12 -23.30 46.53
CA GLY A 104 20.49 -22.08 45.99
C GLY A 104 21.09 -20.83 46.61
N ASN A 105 21.36 -19.84 45.76
CA ASN A 105 21.79 -18.51 46.15
C ASN A 105 20.93 -17.45 45.49
N ILE A 106 20.42 -16.46 46.25
CA ILE A 106 19.67 -15.32 45.76
C ILE A 106 20.42 -14.05 46.19
N ILE A 107 20.85 -13.27 45.21
CA ILE A 107 21.57 -12.00 45.42
C ILE A 107 20.72 -10.86 44.87
N GLY A 108 20.36 -9.92 45.73
CA GLY A 108 19.76 -8.64 45.35
C GLY A 108 20.81 -7.54 45.35
N SER A 109 20.95 -6.80 44.27
CA SER A 109 21.85 -5.65 44.19
C SER A 109 21.10 -4.41 43.71
N LEU A 110 21.27 -3.29 44.42
CA LEU A 110 20.74 -1.97 44.07
C LEU A 110 21.91 -1.07 43.63
N THR A 111 21.89 -0.61 42.41
CA THR A 111 22.98 0.19 41.85
C THR A 111 22.44 1.50 41.28
N GLN A 112 23.06 2.63 41.70
CA GLN A 112 22.76 3.93 41.10
C GLN A 112 24.07 4.63 40.70
N SER A 113 24.15 5.03 39.46
CA SER A 113 25.25 5.83 38.96
C SER A 113 25.01 7.32 39.28
N ILE A 114 25.87 7.94 40.09
CA ILE A 114 25.73 9.32 40.53
C ILE A 114 26.29 10.30 39.48
N PHE A 115 27.37 9.91 38.81
CA PHE A 115 28.02 10.75 37.80
C PHE A 115 28.46 9.98 36.57
N GLN A 116 28.06 10.44 35.38
CA GLN A 116 28.41 9.84 34.08
C GLN A 116 28.82 10.91 33.04
N GLY A 117 29.41 12.04 33.47
CA GLY A 117 29.90 13.06 32.56
C GLY A 117 28.84 13.66 31.63
N GLY A 118 27.54 13.66 32.04
CA GLY A 118 26.43 14.19 31.23
C GLY A 118 25.86 13.23 30.19
N THR A 119 26.42 12.03 30.04
CA THR A 119 25.96 11.02 29.04
C THR A 119 24.49 10.69 29.15
N ARG A 120 23.93 10.50 30.37
CA ARG A 120 22.50 10.23 30.56
C ARG A 120 21.61 11.38 30.13
N ILE A 121 22.03 12.63 30.39
CA ILE A 121 21.28 13.82 29.97
C ILE A 121 21.27 13.91 28.44
N ALA A 122 22.43 13.67 27.81
CA ALA A 122 22.55 13.66 26.37
C ALA A 122 21.68 12.55 25.75
N GLN A 123 21.70 11.32 26.32
CA GLN A 123 20.88 10.20 25.84
C GLN A 123 19.38 10.49 25.96
N SER A 124 18.92 11.06 27.07
CA SER A 124 17.50 11.46 27.24
C SER A 124 17.09 12.48 26.17
N LYS A 125 17.93 13.49 25.88
CA LYS A 125 17.66 14.47 24.84
C LYS A 125 17.63 13.86 23.42
N ILE A 126 18.51 12.88 23.15
CA ILE A 126 18.52 12.14 21.89
C ILE A 126 17.20 11.41 21.73
N THR A 127 16.74 10.66 22.74
CA THR A 127 15.49 9.89 22.69
C THR A 127 14.27 10.80 22.52
N GLU A 128 14.23 11.95 23.22
CA GLU A 128 13.17 12.95 23.02
C GLU A 128 13.18 13.53 21.61
N SER A 129 14.35 13.75 21.00
CA SER A 129 14.45 14.23 19.62
C SER A 129 14.01 13.18 18.62
N GLN A 130 14.32 11.90 18.85
CA GLN A 130 13.85 10.78 18.06
C GLN A 130 12.32 10.65 18.10
N MET A 131 11.71 10.78 19.28
CA MET A 131 10.25 10.81 19.42
C MET A 131 9.62 11.93 18.58
N ARG A 132 10.22 13.13 18.56
CA ARG A 132 9.73 14.25 17.72
C ARG A 132 9.83 13.94 16.22
N ILE A 133 10.87 13.23 15.79
CA ILE A 133 11.02 12.79 14.40
C ILE A 133 9.88 11.83 14.04
N ILE A 134 9.61 10.84 14.89
CA ILE A 134 8.55 9.84 14.69
C ILE A 134 7.16 10.50 14.69
N LEU A 135 6.92 11.48 15.58
CA LEU A 135 5.70 12.28 15.60
C LEU A 135 5.48 13.01 14.26
N ASN A 136 6.54 13.62 13.72
CA ASN A 136 6.46 14.28 12.42
C ASN A 136 6.23 13.28 11.26
N GLN A 137 6.78 12.08 11.35
CA GLN A 137 6.52 11.01 10.38
C GLN A 137 5.07 10.54 10.44
N TYR A 138 4.53 10.32 11.64
CA TYR A 138 3.11 10.02 11.85
C TYR A 138 2.20 11.09 11.22
N ALA A 139 2.46 12.36 11.49
CA ALA A 139 1.71 13.47 10.91
C ALA A 139 1.77 13.48 9.37
N ARG A 140 2.93 13.20 8.79
CA ARG A 140 3.10 13.09 7.32
C ARG A 140 2.34 11.91 6.74
N THR A 141 2.35 10.75 7.40
CA THR A 141 1.60 9.57 6.98
C THR A 141 0.10 9.87 7.00
N LEU A 142 -0.40 10.50 8.06
CA LEU A 142 -1.80 10.89 8.19
C LEU A 142 -2.25 11.85 7.08
N LEU A 143 -1.47 12.92 6.85
CA LEU A 143 -1.77 13.90 5.79
C LEU A 143 -1.62 13.29 4.39
N GLY A 144 -0.66 12.38 4.21
CA GLY A 144 -0.48 11.62 2.97
C GLY A 144 -1.70 10.75 2.66
N ALA A 145 -2.17 10.02 3.65
CA ALA A 145 -3.36 9.18 3.52
C ALA A 145 -4.64 10.00 3.21
N ALA A 146 -4.83 11.13 3.89
CA ALA A 146 -5.94 12.03 3.61
C ALA A 146 -5.89 12.55 2.17
N ARG A 147 -4.71 12.98 1.70
CA ARG A 147 -4.52 13.41 0.32
C ARG A 147 -4.82 12.31 -0.69
N GLU A 148 -4.37 11.07 -0.45
CA GLU A 148 -4.64 9.94 -1.35
C GLU A 148 -6.14 9.70 -1.53
N ILE A 149 -6.92 9.83 -0.45
CA ILE A 149 -8.38 9.68 -0.49
C ILE A 149 -9.02 10.81 -1.31
N GLU A 150 -8.66 12.07 -1.02
CA GLU A 150 -9.18 13.24 -1.73
C GLU A 150 -8.83 13.22 -3.22
N ASP A 151 -7.57 12.91 -3.56
CA ASP A 151 -7.12 12.79 -4.94
C ASP A 151 -7.89 11.69 -5.69
N ALA A 152 -8.14 10.54 -5.06
CA ALA A 152 -8.88 9.45 -5.67
C ALA A 152 -10.38 9.77 -5.86
N ILE A 153 -10.99 10.49 -4.92
CA ILE A 153 -12.39 10.96 -5.03
C ILE A 153 -12.52 11.97 -6.16
N TYR A 154 -11.62 12.95 -6.21
CA TYR A 154 -11.62 13.96 -7.26
C TYR A 154 -11.42 13.34 -8.65
N ALA A 155 -10.43 12.43 -8.77
CA ALA A 155 -10.14 11.72 -10.00
C ALA A 155 -11.33 10.87 -10.48
N GLU A 156 -12.14 10.30 -9.59
CA GLU A 156 -13.31 9.50 -9.95
C GLU A 156 -14.34 10.32 -10.74
N ASN A 157 -14.62 11.54 -10.31
CA ASN A 157 -15.56 12.42 -10.99
C ASN A 157 -15.01 12.90 -12.35
N MET A 158 -13.75 13.33 -12.37
CA MET A 158 -13.09 13.78 -13.60
C MET A 158 -12.97 12.67 -14.65
N LEU A 159 -12.65 11.44 -14.22
CA LEU A 159 -12.55 10.32 -15.14
C LEU A 159 -13.90 9.85 -15.66
N LEU A 160 -14.98 9.98 -14.88
CA LEU A 160 -16.34 9.73 -15.35
C LEU A 160 -16.74 10.70 -16.46
N GLU A 161 -16.53 12.01 -16.24
CA GLU A 161 -16.83 13.03 -17.24
C GLU A 161 -16.02 12.82 -18.52
N ARG A 162 -14.72 12.52 -18.38
CA ARG A 162 -13.83 12.23 -19.50
C ARG A 162 -14.27 11.01 -20.29
N GLU A 163 -14.64 9.91 -19.62
CA GLU A 163 -15.10 8.69 -20.26
C GLU A 163 -16.38 8.93 -21.07
N ASN A 164 -17.34 9.68 -20.51
CA ASN A 164 -18.58 10.07 -21.21
C ASN A 164 -18.30 10.92 -22.45
N ALA A 165 -17.39 11.91 -22.34
CA ALA A 165 -17.00 12.75 -23.47
C ALA A 165 -16.32 11.95 -24.58
N LEU A 166 -15.43 11.00 -24.22
CA LEU A 166 -14.74 10.13 -25.17
C LEU A 166 -15.68 9.08 -25.78
N ALA A 167 -16.70 8.60 -25.05
CA ALA A 167 -17.73 7.71 -25.59
C ALA A 167 -18.52 8.44 -26.69
N ASN A 168 -18.96 9.68 -26.45
CA ASN A 168 -19.65 10.47 -27.47
C ASN A 168 -18.74 10.74 -28.68
N ALA A 169 -17.47 11.09 -28.45
CA ALA A 169 -16.51 11.31 -29.53
C ALA A 169 -16.25 10.05 -30.38
N PHE A 170 -16.24 8.88 -29.75
CA PHE A 170 -16.12 7.61 -30.48
C PHE A 170 -17.36 7.32 -31.32
N GLU A 171 -18.56 7.47 -30.77
CA GLU A 171 -19.83 7.26 -31.53
C GLU A 171 -19.91 8.18 -32.76
N GLU A 172 -19.55 9.45 -32.59
CA GLU A 172 -19.50 10.41 -33.73
C GLU A 172 -18.45 10.03 -34.78
N ALA A 173 -17.26 9.61 -34.34
CA ALA A 173 -16.19 9.19 -35.27
C ALA A 173 -16.57 7.91 -36.01
N LYS A 174 -17.25 6.97 -35.34
CA LYS A 174 -17.73 5.73 -35.94
C LYS A 174 -18.85 5.98 -36.93
N ALA A 175 -19.81 6.87 -36.64
CA ALA A 175 -20.86 7.28 -37.56
C ALA A 175 -20.28 7.95 -38.80
N ALA A 176 -19.26 8.80 -38.63
CA ALA A 176 -18.55 9.42 -39.75
C ALA A 176 -17.82 8.38 -40.62
N GLU A 177 -17.20 7.36 -40.01
CA GLU A 177 -16.56 6.26 -40.74
C GLU A 177 -17.58 5.48 -41.57
N GLU A 178 -18.71 5.07 -40.99
CA GLU A 178 -19.79 4.35 -41.66
C GLU A 178 -20.32 5.15 -42.86
N LEU A 179 -20.54 6.46 -42.70
CA LEU A 179 -20.94 7.34 -43.81
C LEU A 179 -19.88 7.42 -44.90
N THR A 180 -18.59 7.53 -44.53
CA THR A 180 -17.49 7.59 -45.52
C THR A 180 -17.33 6.29 -46.27
N ILE A 181 -17.57 5.13 -45.63
CA ILE A 181 -17.61 3.81 -46.29
C ILE A 181 -18.72 3.79 -47.37
N ASP A 182 -19.92 4.27 -47.04
CA ASP A 182 -21.04 4.33 -48.00
C ASP A 182 -20.73 5.26 -49.19
N GLN A 183 -20.15 6.44 -48.92
CA GLN A 183 -19.72 7.40 -49.94
C GLN A 183 -18.62 6.80 -50.83
N TYR A 184 -17.63 6.11 -50.26
CA TYR A 184 -16.58 5.44 -51.05
C TYR A 184 -17.16 4.36 -51.96
N ASN A 185 -18.08 3.54 -51.45
CA ASN A 185 -18.76 2.50 -52.25
C ASN A 185 -19.59 3.08 -53.40
N LYS A 186 -20.09 4.30 -53.22
CA LYS A 186 -20.82 5.04 -54.27
C LYS A 186 -19.89 5.83 -55.22
N GLY A 187 -18.57 5.79 -55.01
CA GLY A 187 -17.57 6.50 -55.82
C GLY A 187 -17.53 8.02 -55.56
N VAL A 188 -18.10 8.48 -54.45
CA VAL A 188 -18.14 9.92 -54.07
C VAL A 188 -16.94 10.29 -53.20
N ALA A 189 -16.53 9.41 -52.28
CA ALA A 189 -15.35 9.62 -51.44
C ALA A 189 -14.11 8.93 -52.02
N THR A 190 -12.94 9.47 -51.71
CA THR A 190 -11.64 8.90 -52.06
C THR A 190 -11.16 7.87 -51.06
N ILE A 191 -10.22 7.01 -51.45
CA ILE A 191 -9.59 6.05 -50.54
C ILE A 191 -8.86 6.75 -49.36
N PHE A 192 -8.32 7.94 -49.60
CA PHE A 192 -7.64 8.71 -48.55
C PHE A 192 -8.61 9.20 -47.47
N GLU A 193 -9.80 9.66 -47.86
CA GLU A 193 -10.86 10.07 -46.93
C GLU A 193 -11.36 8.88 -46.13
N LEU A 194 -11.50 7.70 -46.73
CA LEU A 194 -11.86 6.47 -46.03
C LEU A 194 -10.80 6.08 -45.01
N LEU A 195 -9.53 6.03 -45.37
CA LEU A 195 -8.44 5.71 -44.47
C LEU A 195 -8.28 6.71 -43.31
N ASP A 196 -8.51 8.01 -43.57
CA ASP A 196 -8.49 9.04 -42.54
C ASP A 196 -9.63 8.86 -41.56
N SER A 197 -10.87 8.62 -42.01
CA SER A 197 -12.03 8.36 -41.14
C SER A 197 -11.85 7.12 -40.30
N GLN A 198 -11.33 6.02 -40.88
CA GLN A 198 -11.00 4.80 -40.13
C GLN A 198 -9.92 5.03 -39.06
N SER A 199 -8.88 5.80 -39.42
CA SER A 199 -7.81 6.14 -38.45
C SER A 199 -8.34 6.96 -37.28
N ARG A 200 -9.26 7.91 -37.53
CA ARG A 200 -9.91 8.71 -36.48
C ARG A 200 -10.80 7.85 -35.57
N SER A 201 -11.61 6.97 -36.13
CA SER A 201 -12.48 6.04 -35.40
C SER A 201 -11.65 5.15 -34.48
N LEU A 202 -10.61 4.47 -35.00
CA LEU A 202 -9.71 3.63 -34.22
C LEU A 202 -8.95 4.40 -33.12
N SER A 203 -8.57 5.65 -33.41
CA SER A 203 -7.92 6.51 -32.43
C SER A 203 -8.87 6.86 -31.29
N SER A 204 -10.11 7.23 -31.59
CA SER A 204 -11.16 7.55 -30.61
C SER A 204 -11.50 6.35 -29.75
N GLU A 205 -11.64 5.16 -30.35
CA GLU A 205 -11.84 3.90 -29.63
C GLU A 205 -10.69 3.62 -28.64
N SER A 206 -9.45 3.78 -29.10
CA SER A 206 -8.26 3.57 -28.25
C SER A 206 -8.23 4.55 -27.07
N LEU A 207 -8.65 5.79 -27.24
CA LEU A 207 -8.75 6.79 -26.17
C LEU A 207 -9.84 6.43 -25.16
N LEU A 208 -11.00 5.95 -25.64
CA LEU A 208 -12.10 5.50 -24.78
C LEU A 208 -11.66 4.31 -23.92
N ILE A 209 -11.04 3.28 -24.52
CA ILE A 209 -10.53 2.09 -23.80
C ILE A 209 -9.51 2.51 -22.74
N ASN A 210 -8.59 3.41 -23.08
CA ASN A 210 -7.62 3.92 -22.11
C ASN A 210 -8.29 4.69 -20.96
N SER A 211 -9.32 5.48 -21.23
CA SER A 211 -10.07 6.21 -20.21
C SER A 211 -10.79 5.26 -19.27
N HIS A 212 -11.42 4.21 -19.80
CA HIS A 212 -12.05 3.16 -19.01
C HIS A 212 -11.04 2.44 -18.09
N LEU A 213 -9.86 2.09 -18.61
CA LEU A 213 -8.78 1.48 -17.83
C LEU A 213 -8.30 2.41 -16.70
N LEU A 214 -8.14 3.70 -16.97
CA LEU A 214 -7.76 4.67 -15.94
C LEU A 214 -8.80 4.76 -14.84
N ARG A 215 -10.09 4.72 -15.18
CA ARG A 215 -11.19 4.73 -14.22
C ARG A 215 -11.23 3.48 -13.36
N ILE A 216 -11.04 2.28 -13.94
CA ILE A 216 -10.90 1.03 -13.18
C ILE A 216 -9.73 1.13 -12.20
N THR A 217 -8.58 1.60 -12.68
CA THR A 217 -7.38 1.75 -11.86
C THR A 217 -7.60 2.73 -10.70
N ASN A 218 -8.26 3.86 -10.97
CA ASN A 218 -8.61 4.83 -9.92
C ASN A 218 -9.60 4.24 -8.91
N ARG A 219 -10.58 3.46 -9.36
CA ARG A 219 -11.52 2.78 -8.48
C ARG A 219 -10.82 1.81 -7.52
N ILE A 220 -9.83 1.06 -8.02
CA ILE A 220 -8.99 0.19 -7.19
C ILE A 220 -8.18 1.02 -6.18
N LYS A 221 -7.57 2.13 -6.62
CA LYS A 221 -6.84 3.04 -5.72
C LYS A 221 -7.74 3.59 -4.62
N LEU A 222 -8.97 3.98 -4.96
CA LEU A 222 -9.95 4.47 -3.98
C LEU A 222 -10.28 3.41 -2.92
N HIS A 223 -10.51 2.14 -3.34
CA HIS A 223 -10.72 1.05 -2.39
C HIS A 223 -9.52 0.82 -1.48
N LEU A 224 -8.31 0.87 -2.01
CA LEU A 224 -7.08 0.75 -1.22
C LEU A 224 -6.92 1.91 -0.25
N ALA A 225 -7.16 3.14 -0.71
CA ALA A 225 -7.02 4.35 0.11
C ALA A 225 -7.96 4.38 1.32
N ILE A 226 -9.19 3.82 1.17
CA ILE A 226 -10.16 3.73 2.27
C ILE A 226 -10.10 2.39 3.03
N SER A 227 -9.12 1.52 2.72
CA SER A 227 -9.00 0.17 3.29
C SER A 227 -10.30 -0.65 3.21
N SER A 228 -11.10 -0.40 2.17
CA SER A 228 -12.34 -1.13 1.93
C SER A 228 -12.04 -2.45 1.20
N PRO A 229 -12.63 -3.58 1.60
CA PRO A 229 -12.49 -4.82 0.85
C PRO A 229 -13.10 -4.65 -0.56
N LEU A 230 -12.28 -4.88 -1.60
CA LEU A 230 -12.72 -4.86 -2.99
C LEU A 230 -13.78 -5.93 -3.30
N PHE A 231 -13.70 -7.05 -2.58
CA PHE A 231 -14.62 -8.18 -2.71
C PHE A 231 -15.08 -8.61 -1.30
N ARG A 232 -16.33 -8.37 -0.96
CA ARG A 232 -16.97 -9.03 0.18
C ARG A 232 -17.42 -10.41 -0.30
N GLY A 233 -16.62 -11.44 -0.04
CA GLY A 233 -17.01 -12.84 -0.24
C GLY A 233 -16.05 -13.63 -1.13
N ILE A 234 -14.85 -13.89 -0.65
CA ILE A 234 -14.07 -15.09 -0.95
C ILE A 234 -13.82 -15.79 0.38
#